data_0684e3e78d195eead570d8c6b67d95fe
#
_entry.id   0684e3e78d195eead570d8c6b67d95fe
#
_cell.length_a   1.000
_cell.length_b   1.000
_cell.length_c   1.000
_cell.angle_alpha   90.00
_cell.angle_beta   90.00
_cell.angle_gamma   90.00
#
_symmetry.space_group_name_H-M   'P 1'
#
loop_
_entity.id
_entity.type
_entity.pdbx_description
1 polymer ?
#
loop_
_entity_poly.entity_id
_entity_poly.type
_entity_poly.pdbx_seq_one_letter_code
_entity_poly.pdbx_strand_id
1 'polypeptide(L)'
;MRYLHTMIRVSDLEESLNFFKLLDIHEVSRKENEQARFTLVFLSATGDEKLVENAKSPLIELTFNWDEKDYDGGRNFGHLAFEVDDIYLVCKRLLQNKIIINRPPRDGRMAFVQSPDQISIELL
;
A
#
# COMPACT_ATOMS: atom_id res chain seq x y z
N MET A 1 23.57 4.20 6.88
CA MET A 1 22.59 3.60 5.93
C MET A 1 21.21 3.84 6.52
N ARG A 2 20.22 4.23 5.69
CA ARG A 2 18.83 4.42 6.11
C ARG A 2 17.90 3.83 5.06
N TYR A 3 16.86 3.13 5.49
CA TYR A 3 15.83 2.62 4.60
C TYR A 3 14.94 3.79 4.11
N LEU A 4 14.68 3.88 2.80
CA LEU A 4 13.93 4.98 2.19
C LEU A 4 12.52 4.58 1.77
N HIS A 5 12.37 3.54 0.98
CA HIS A 5 11.07 3.08 0.49
C HIS A 5 11.10 1.63 0.02
N THR A 6 9.91 1.05 -0.06
CA THR A 6 9.64 -0.15 -0.86
C THR A 6 8.89 0.29 -2.12
N MET A 7 9.39 -0.08 -3.30
CA MET A 7 8.71 0.19 -4.56
C MET A 7 7.85 -1.02 -4.96
N ILE A 8 6.62 -0.75 -5.37
CA ILE A 8 5.71 -1.72 -5.97
C ILE A 8 5.12 -1.15 -7.27
N ARG A 9 5.00 -2.00 -8.29
CA ARG A 9 4.33 -1.64 -9.54
C ARG A 9 2.83 -1.84 -9.41
N VAL A 10 2.07 -0.93 -10.02
CA VAL A 10 0.61 -0.98 -10.02
C VAL A 10 0.06 -0.86 -11.43
N SER A 11 -0.93 -1.67 -11.75
CA SER A 11 -1.57 -1.70 -13.06
C SER A 11 -2.65 -0.62 -13.23
N ASP A 12 -3.29 -0.21 -12.12
CA ASP A 12 -4.24 0.88 -12.03
C ASP A 12 -3.90 1.76 -10.82
N LEU A 13 -3.49 3.00 -11.11
CA LEU A 13 -3.04 3.92 -10.06
C LEU A 13 -4.19 4.37 -9.15
N GLU A 14 -5.35 4.70 -9.71
CA GLU A 14 -6.49 5.19 -8.92
C GLU A 14 -7.10 4.09 -8.05
N GLU A 15 -7.22 2.88 -8.57
CA GLU A 15 -7.67 1.74 -7.78
C GLU A 15 -6.72 1.45 -6.61
N SER A 16 -5.42 1.49 -6.87
CA SER A 16 -4.39 1.27 -5.85
C SER A 16 -4.39 2.37 -4.79
N LEU A 17 -4.50 3.64 -5.19
CA LEU A 17 -4.60 4.77 -4.26
C LEU A 17 -5.86 4.67 -3.37
N ASN A 18 -7.00 4.30 -3.94
CA ASN A 18 -8.23 4.08 -3.19
C ASN A 18 -8.09 2.93 -2.18
N PHE A 19 -7.43 1.83 -2.58
CA PHE A 19 -7.15 0.72 -1.68
C PHE A 19 -6.29 1.16 -0.48
N PHE A 20 -5.14 1.81 -0.73
CA PHE A 20 -4.26 2.27 0.35
C PHE A 20 -4.92 3.32 1.24
N LYS A 21 -5.76 4.18 0.70
CA LYS A 21 -6.55 5.15 1.47
C LYS A 21 -7.50 4.48 2.48
N LEU A 22 -8.06 3.30 2.16
CA LEU A 22 -8.88 2.53 3.10
C LEU A 22 -8.08 2.00 4.30
N LEU A 23 -6.75 1.95 4.18
CA LEU A 23 -5.81 1.58 5.25
C LEU A 23 -5.20 2.80 5.97
N ASP A 24 -5.74 4.00 5.73
CA ASP A 24 -5.20 5.28 6.24
C ASP A 24 -3.75 5.53 5.80
N ILE A 25 -3.42 5.09 4.58
CA ILE A 25 -2.14 5.33 3.92
C ILE A 25 -2.39 6.30 2.77
N HIS A 26 -1.72 7.46 2.79
CA HIS A 26 -2.03 8.58 1.91
C HIS A 26 -0.84 9.02 1.08
N GLU A 27 -1.14 9.60 -0.09
CA GLU A 27 -0.15 10.23 -0.94
C GLU A 27 0.51 11.42 -0.26
N VAL A 28 1.85 11.43 -0.25
CA VAL A 28 2.67 12.54 0.27
C VAL A 28 3.42 13.28 -0.82
N SER A 29 3.70 12.63 -1.95
CA SER A 29 4.28 13.28 -3.13
C SER A 29 4.05 12.47 -4.39
N ARG A 30 4.13 13.16 -5.53
CA ARG A 30 3.94 12.57 -6.87
C ARG A 30 4.95 13.16 -7.85
N LYS A 31 5.41 12.34 -8.78
CA LYS A 31 6.27 12.76 -9.89
C LYS A 31 5.84 12.03 -11.16
N GLU A 32 5.64 12.79 -12.22
CA GLU A 32 5.37 12.25 -13.55
C GLU A 32 6.60 12.43 -14.45
N ASN A 33 6.84 11.45 -15.28
CA ASN A 33 7.85 11.49 -16.32
C ASN A 33 7.22 11.14 -17.67
N GLU A 34 6.86 12.17 -18.44
CA GLU A 34 6.21 12.00 -19.74
C GLU A 34 7.12 11.32 -20.76
N GLN A 35 8.42 11.62 -20.74
CA GLN A 35 9.38 11.05 -21.67
C GLN A 35 9.56 9.55 -21.44
N ALA A 36 9.66 9.12 -20.19
CA ALA A 36 9.81 7.72 -19.83
C ALA A 36 8.44 7.02 -19.56
N ARG A 37 7.33 7.77 -19.63
CA ARG A 37 5.94 7.30 -19.55
C ARG A 37 5.64 6.53 -18.27
N PHE A 38 5.91 7.15 -17.11
CA PHE A 38 5.55 6.60 -15.80
C PHE A 38 5.15 7.70 -14.81
N THR A 39 4.41 7.29 -13.80
CA THR A 39 4.08 8.10 -12.63
C THR A 39 4.59 7.39 -11.37
N LEU A 40 5.30 8.13 -10.52
CA LEU A 40 5.70 7.69 -9.18
C LEU A 40 4.81 8.40 -8.16
N VAL A 41 4.26 7.64 -7.21
CA VAL A 41 3.49 8.19 -6.08
C VAL A 41 4.05 7.61 -4.79
N PHE A 42 4.44 8.49 -3.89
CA PHE A 42 4.96 8.12 -2.58
C PHE A 42 3.85 8.21 -1.53
N LEU A 43 3.68 7.14 -0.77
CA LEU A 43 2.65 7.01 0.25
C LEU A 43 3.25 6.89 1.64
N SER A 44 2.54 7.41 2.64
CA SER A 44 2.86 7.25 4.06
C SER A 44 1.61 6.85 4.85
N ALA A 45 1.80 6.03 5.89
CA ALA A 45 0.77 5.78 6.88
C ALA A 45 0.52 7.06 7.72
N THR A 46 -0.73 7.31 8.10
CA THR A 46 -1.12 8.51 8.86
C THR A 46 -0.34 8.66 10.17
N GLY A 47 -0.05 7.55 10.86
CA GLY A 47 0.74 7.57 12.09
C GLY A 47 2.20 8.02 11.91
N ASP A 48 2.72 7.99 10.69
CA ASP A 48 4.12 8.31 10.35
C ASP A 48 4.32 9.72 9.76
N GLU A 49 3.28 10.54 9.64
CA GLU A 49 3.34 11.85 8.97
C GLU A 49 4.45 12.77 9.51
N LYS A 50 4.62 12.85 10.83
CA LYS A 50 5.69 13.65 11.44
C LYS A 50 7.09 13.15 11.11
N LEU A 51 7.23 11.85 10.89
CA LEU A 51 8.51 11.24 10.48
C LEU A 51 8.79 11.54 9.01
N VAL A 52 7.75 11.61 8.16
CA VAL A 52 7.87 12.00 6.75
C VAL A 52 8.37 13.42 6.61
N GLU A 53 7.79 14.38 7.34
CA GLU A 53 8.22 15.79 7.35
C GLU A 53 9.71 15.94 7.68
N ASN A 54 10.24 15.09 8.55
CA ASN A 54 11.64 15.04 8.92
C ASN A 54 12.49 14.11 8.01
N ALA A 55 11.91 13.60 6.92
CA ALA A 55 12.52 12.62 6.01
C ALA A 55 13.07 11.37 6.73
N LYS A 56 12.39 10.90 7.77
CA LYS A 56 12.82 9.75 8.60
C LYS A 56 11.96 8.51 8.42
N SER A 57 10.71 8.64 7.96
CA SER A 57 9.85 7.50 7.71
C SER A 57 10.19 6.84 6.38
N PRO A 58 10.25 5.50 6.31
CA PRO A 58 10.21 4.80 5.04
C PRO A 58 8.84 4.97 4.38
N LEU A 59 8.84 5.01 3.05
CA LEU A 59 7.63 5.22 2.24
C LEU A 59 7.30 3.96 1.43
N ILE A 60 6.08 3.91 0.91
CA ILE A 60 5.73 3.03 -0.19
C ILE A 60 5.79 3.87 -1.46
N GLU A 61 6.58 3.44 -2.46
CA GLU A 61 6.58 4.04 -3.78
C GLU A 61 5.70 3.20 -4.71
N LEU A 62 4.61 3.77 -5.20
CA LEU A 62 3.84 3.18 -6.29
C LEU A 62 4.44 3.64 -7.61
N THR A 63 4.79 2.68 -8.48
CA THR A 63 5.23 2.95 -9.84
C THR A 63 4.15 2.52 -10.81
N PHE A 64 3.54 3.46 -11.50
CA PHE A 64 2.57 3.23 -12.55
C PHE A 64 3.22 3.47 -13.91
N ASN A 65 3.51 2.39 -14.64
CA ASN A 65 3.98 2.44 -16.01
C ASN A 65 2.77 2.58 -16.93
N TRP A 66 2.72 3.63 -17.74
CA TRP A 66 1.51 3.96 -18.52
C TRP A 66 1.16 2.91 -19.59
N ASP A 67 2.16 2.17 -20.06
CA ASP A 67 2.04 1.19 -21.14
C ASP A 67 2.03 -0.27 -20.63
N GLU A 68 2.15 -0.51 -19.33
CA GLU A 68 2.21 -1.84 -18.74
C GLU A 68 1.01 -2.06 -17.80
N LYS A 69 0.23 -3.12 -18.06
CA LYS A 69 -1.02 -3.40 -17.34
C LYS A 69 -1.03 -4.69 -16.55
N ASP A 70 -0.08 -5.59 -16.82
CA ASP A 70 -0.03 -6.90 -16.20
C ASP A 70 1.31 -7.11 -15.50
N TYR A 71 1.24 -7.60 -14.27
CA TYR A 71 2.41 -7.94 -13.46
C TYR A 71 2.29 -9.35 -12.92
N ASP A 72 3.30 -10.16 -13.16
CA ASP A 72 3.40 -11.49 -12.57
C ASP A 72 3.96 -11.40 -11.16
N GLY A 73 3.23 -11.96 -10.18
CA GLY A 73 3.70 -12.13 -8.82
C GLY A 73 4.73 -13.25 -8.73
N GLY A 74 5.87 -12.97 -8.13
CA GLY A 74 6.84 -13.99 -7.71
C GLY A 74 6.52 -14.53 -6.31
N ARG A 75 7.33 -15.44 -5.81
CA ARG A 75 7.24 -15.98 -4.44
C ARG A 75 8.30 -15.43 -3.49
N ASN A 76 9.21 -14.61 -4.00
CA ASN A 76 10.30 -14.04 -3.21
C ASN A 76 9.80 -12.94 -2.27
N PHE A 77 8.96 -12.01 -2.78
CA PHE A 77 8.36 -10.97 -1.95
C PHE A 77 7.27 -11.57 -1.05
N GLY A 78 7.30 -11.22 0.25
CA GLY A 78 6.31 -11.67 1.24
C GLY A 78 5.13 -10.71 1.32
N HIS A 79 5.20 -9.75 2.25
CA HIS A 79 4.13 -8.78 2.51
C HIS A 79 4.68 -7.47 3.04
N LEU A 80 3.83 -6.45 3.05
CA LEU A 80 4.00 -5.24 3.86
C LEU A 80 3.18 -5.41 5.13
N ALA A 81 3.71 -4.97 6.29
CA ALA A 81 3.01 -5.05 7.57
C ALA A 81 2.75 -3.65 8.12
N PHE A 82 1.55 -3.45 8.67
CA PHE A 82 1.11 -2.21 9.31
C PHE A 82 0.45 -2.51 10.65
N GLU A 83 0.85 -1.75 11.67
CA GLU A 83 0.14 -1.68 12.94
C GLU A 83 -1.15 -0.86 12.76
N VAL A 84 -2.27 -1.36 13.30
CA VAL A 84 -3.57 -0.69 13.27
C VAL A 84 -4.17 -0.62 14.67
N ASP A 85 -4.82 0.47 15.01
CA ASP A 85 -5.42 0.67 16.34
C ASP A 85 -6.57 -0.30 16.62
N ASP A 86 -7.40 -0.59 15.60
CA ASP A 86 -8.54 -1.50 15.69
C ASP A 86 -8.67 -2.33 14.42
N ILE A 87 -8.16 -3.55 14.47
CA ILE A 87 -8.14 -4.48 13.34
C ILE A 87 -9.54 -4.86 12.86
N TYR A 88 -10.53 -4.96 13.76
CA TYR A 88 -11.89 -5.29 13.38
C TYR A 88 -12.57 -4.14 12.64
N LEU A 89 -12.33 -2.91 13.08
CA LEU A 89 -12.83 -1.71 12.41
C LEU A 89 -12.25 -1.55 11.01
N VAL A 90 -10.93 -1.74 10.86
CA VAL A 90 -10.25 -1.70 9.55
C VAL A 90 -10.80 -2.79 8.64
N CYS A 91 -10.88 -4.04 9.10
CA CYS A 91 -11.43 -5.14 8.29
C CYS A 91 -12.89 -4.90 7.89
N LYS A 92 -13.73 -4.34 8.77
CA LYS A 92 -15.11 -3.97 8.45
C LYS A 92 -15.17 -2.92 7.33
N ARG A 93 -14.34 -1.88 7.40
CA ARG A 93 -14.23 -0.84 6.36
C ARG A 93 -13.82 -1.43 5.02
N LEU A 94 -12.84 -2.33 5.01
CA LEU A 94 -12.38 -3.01 3.80
C LEU A 94 -13.49 -3.86 3.18
N LEU A 95 -14.21 -4.67 3.97
CA LEU A 95 -15.33 -5.48 3.50
C LEU A 95 -16.47 -4.64 2.91
N GLN A 96 -16.79 -3.49 3.53
CA GLN A 96 -17.80 -2.55 3.01
C GLN A 96 -17.41 -1.97 1.65
N ASN A 97 -16.12 -1.92 1.36
CA ASN A 97 -15.57 -1.49 0.07
C ASN A 97 -15.20 -2.67 -0.85
N LYS A 98 -15.76 -3.87 -0.59
CA LYS A 98 -15.60 -5.08 -1.40
C LYS A 98 -14.16 -5.61 -1.48
N ILE A 99 -13.30 -5.24 -0.55
CA ILE A 99 -11.95 -5.80 -0.43
C ILE A 99 -12.05 -7.16 0.26
N ILE A 100 -11.42 -8.15 -0.33
CA ILE A 100 -11.40 -9.51 0.21
C ILE A 100 -10.39 -9.59 1.35
N ILE A 101 -10.84 -10.12 2.50
CA ILE A 101 -9.97 -10.45 3.62
C ILE A 101 -9.52 -11.90 3.45
N ASN A 102 -8.27 -12.10 3.08
CA ASN A 102 -7.70 -13.43 2.83
C ASN A 102 -7.57 -14.24 4.14
N ARG A 103 -7.18 -13.56 5.21
CA ARG A 103 -7.17 -14.11 6.56
C ARG A 103 -7.88 -13.15 7.50
N PRO A 104 -9.08 -13.49 8.00
CA PRO A 104 -9.82 -12.66 8.96
C PRO A 104 -9.11 -12.59 10.32
N PRO A 105 -9.34 -11.52 11.11
CA PRO A 105 -8.72 -11.32 12.43
C PRO A 105 -9.41 -12.17 13.51
N ARG A 106 -9.38 -13.49 13.40
CA ARG A 106 -10.08 -14.44 14.29
C ARG A 106 -9.66 -14.33 15.76
N ASP A 107 -8.41 -13.92 15.98
CA ASP A 107 -7.79 -13.78 17.31
C ASP A 107 -7.58 -12.30 17.70
N GLY A 108 -8.04 -11.35 16.87
CA GLY A 108 -7.86 -9.92 17.07
C GLY A 108 -6.44 -9.42 16.91
N ARG A 109 -5.51 -10.25 16.43
CA ARG A 109 -4.08 -9.93 16.39
C ARG A 109 -3.54 -9.72 14.99
N MET A 110 -4.13 -10.36 13.99
CA MET A 110 -3.56 -10.40 12.65
C MET A 110 -4.65 -10.62 11.61
N ALA A 111 -4.57 -9.87 10.51
CA ALA A 111 -5.35 -10.11 9.31
C ALA A 111 -4.47 -9.98 8.07
N PHE A 112 -4.85 -10.64 6.97
CA PHE A 112 -4.21 -10.46 5.67
C PHE A 112 -5.22 -10.04 4.64
N VAL A 113 -4.87 -9.01 3.88
CA VAL A 113 -5.60 -8.51 2.73
C VAL A 113 -4.67 -8.40 1.52
N GLN A 114 -5.23 -8.19 0.35
CA GLN A 114 -4.45 -7.98 -0.87
C GLN A 114 -4.82 -6.68 -1.54
N SER A 115 -3.80 -5.96 -2.03
CA SER A 115 -3.98 -4.83 -2.93
C SER A 115 -4.55 -5.28 -4.28
N PRO A 116 -5.02 -4.36 -5.15
CA PRO A 116 -5.51 -4.69 -6.49
C PRO A 116 -4.51 -5.53 -7.31
N ASP A 117 -3.22 -5.24 -7.19
CA ASP A 117 -2.15 -6.00 -7.85
C ASP A 117 -1.61 -7.17 -7.00
N GLN A 118 -2.43 -7.69 -6.08
CA GLN A 118 -2.16 -8.89 -5.28
C GLN A 118 -0.93 -8.77 -4.34
N ILE A 119 -0.51 -7.57 -4.01
CA ILE A 119 0.49 -7.36 -2.95
C ILE A 119 -0.16 -7.70 -1.60
N SER A 120 0.45 -8.62 -0.86
CA SER A 120 -0.02 -9.03 0.45
C SER A 120 0.24 -7.95 1.49
N ILE A 121 -0.79 -7.62 2.28
CA ILE A 121 -0.73 -6.65 3.38
C ILE A 121 -1.13 -7.37 4.67
N GLU A 122 -0.25 -7.35 5.64
CA GLU A 122 -0.50 -7.82 6.99
C GLU A 122 -0.95 -6.66 7.87
N LEU A 123 -2.03 -6.85 8.61
CA LEU A 123 -2.54 -5.91 9.62
C LEU A 123 -2.32 -6.53 11.00
N LEU A 124 -1.69 -5.78 11.90
CA LEU A 124 -1.30 -6.19 13.26
C LEU A 124 -1.89 -5.27 14.32
#